data_46d1078dbd8c1c96f713adbe3c011d9c
#
_entry.id   46d1078dbd8c1c96f713adbe3c011d9c
#
_cell.length_a   1.000
_cell.length_b   1.000
_cell.length_c   1.000
_cell.angle_alpha   90.00
_cell.angle_beta   90.00
_cell.angle_gamma   90.00
#
_symmetry.space_group_name_H-M   'P 1'
#
loop_
_entity.id
_entity.type
_entity.pdbx_description
1 polymer ?
#
loop_
_entity_poly.entity_id
_entity_poly.type
_entity_poly.pdbx_seq_one_letter_code
_entity_poly.pdbx_strand_id
1 'polypeptide(L)'
;MTENTSQTNNKPQAKTIARATKWSLFTQIIAKIVPPLSSMILARIFAPEVFGIIATITMVTSFADTFSESGFQKYIIRKKYDDPEELRKDADIAYWTNLGISVLLWIAISFLSAPLCNILGNPGVELALIVACAQLPITSLSSIQKAMYYRSYNFSRVFWGQLISSVSNLCLTLILAFTGCGYWAIIFGNITGYLVTALTLTIKSPWHPHLFYDIKRAIRIFSFSFWIMAEGLAVWLTSWFDSFIVGNRLSSYDLGIYKNSQSVVNGVLAIPQNSITNVLLVTLSKLKDNQEEYNKAFLHSERMLAYVLLPMAAGICVFRKLAVRIAFGTGWEDAELVVGVWALASVLRILFVSINTSVYVSKGKPKISLYCQLIDMLFLIPTCIFGIRLGFVKFVILRGIVRLDIIIPSFIILSKVFGIQFRSIAKNLSKPVIATIAMTAIAIILNRINTSMAWSFAAIGICIVFYFVVLWIIAREDVKTIIGLIKKR
;
A
#
# COMPACT_ATOMS: atom_id res chain seq x y z
N MET A 1 -42.15 25.65 24.59
CA MET A 1 -42.37 24.32 23.95
C MET A 1 -41.83 24.38 22.54
N THR A 2 -40.52 24.29 22.32
CA THR A 2 -39.86 24.17 21.00
C THR A 2 -38.40 23.78 21.19
N GLU A 3 -38.17 22.55 21.70
CA GLU A 3 -36.83 21.94 21.72
C GLU A 3 -36.97 20.42 21.74
N ASN A 4 -37.31 19.79 20.60
CA ASN A 4 -37.20 18.33 20.52
C ASN A 4 -37.33 17.76 19.10
N THR A 5 -36.95 18.49 18.04
CA THR A 5 -37.09 17.98 16.66
C THR A 5 -35.76 17.73 15.92
N SER A 6 -34.59 18.00 16.52
CA SER A 6 -33.29 17.86 15.83
C SER A 6 -32.54 16.54 16.14
N GLN A 7 -32.99 15.72 17.09
CA GLN A 7 -32.27 14.48 17.47
C GLN A 7 -32.72 13.20 16.74
N THR A 8 -33.87 13.18 16.09
CA THR A 8 -34.40 11.98 15.45
C THR A 8 -33.89 11.69 14.07
N ASN A 9 -33.33 12.67 13.36
CA ASN A 9 -32.82 12.49 11.99
C ASN A 9 -31.36 12.02 11.87
N ASN A 10 -30.58 12.02 12.98
CA ASN A 10 -29.17 11.63 12.98
C ASN A 10 -28.91 10.12 13.14
N LYS A 11 -29.86 9.36 13.69
CA LYS A 11 -29.69 7.92 13.96
C LYS A 11 -29.60 7.05 12.70
N PRO A 12 -30.43 7.22 11.64
CA PRO A 12 -30.33 6.42 10.43
C PRO A 12 -29.04 6.74 9.65
N GLN A 13 -28.59 7.98 9.64
CA GLN A 13 -27.36 8.41 8.98
C GLN A 13 -26.12 7.85 9.67
N ALA A 14 -26.06 7.82 11.00
CA ALA A 14 -24.97 7.23 11.78
C ALA A 14 -24.85 5.71 11.55
N LYS A 15 -25.97 4.97 11.48
CA LYS A 15 -25.98 3.53 11.17
C LYS A 15 -25.47 3.25 9.76
N THR A 16 -25.85 4.06 8.78
CA THR A 16 -25.39 3.93 7.38
C THR A 16 -23.90 4.20 7.29
N ILE A 17 -23.39 5.24 7.93
CA ILE A 17 -21.95 5.57 7.97
C ILE A 17 -21.17 4.43 8.66
N ALA A 18 -21.62 3.92 9.78
CA ALA A 18 -20.96 2.82 10.50
C ALA A 18 -20.90 1.53 9.63
N ARG A 19 -21.99 1.20 8.92
CA ARG A 19 -22.02 0.08 7.99
C ARG A 19 -21.07 0.30 6.81
N ALA A 20 -21.06 1.49 6.22
CA ALA A 20 -20.17 1.89 5.14
C ALA A 20 -18.70 1.79 5.56
N THR A 21 -18.35 2.29 6.76
CA THR A 21 -17.00 2.20 7.33
C THR A 21 -16.56 0.75 7.50
N LYS A 22 -17.42 -0.12 8.02
CA LYS A 22 -17.14 -1.55 8.15
C LYS A 22 -16.78 -2.20 6.80
N TRP A 23 -17.58 -1.99 5.78
CA TRP A 23 -17.32 -2.54 4.44
C TRP A 23 -16.08 -1.93 3.79
N SER A 24 -15.84 -0.64 3.97
CA SER A 24 -14.62 0.03 3.50
C SER A 24 -13.36 -0.59 4.14
N LEU A 25 -13.39 -0.88 5.44
CA LEU A 25 -12.29 -1.56 6.12
C LEU A 25 -12.05 -2.96 5.56
N PHE A 26 -13.10 -3.76 5.36
CA PHE A 26 -12.96 -5.08 4.75
C PHE A 26 -12.39 -5.01 3.33
N THR A 27 -12.83 -4.04 2.52
CA THR A 27 -12.27 -3.84 1.17
C THR A 27 -10.78 -3.52 1.21
N GLN A 28 -10.35 -2.65 2.13
CA GLN A 28 -8.94 -2.31 2.30
C GLN A 28 -8.11 -3.50 2.79
N ILE A 29 -8.64 -4.32 3.69
CA ILE A 29 -7.98 -5.54 4.18
C ILE A 29 -7.75 -6.51 3.02
N ILE A 30 -8.78 -6.81 2.23
CA ILE A 30 -8.65 -7.69 1.07
C ILE A 30 -7.64 -7.12 0.07
N ALA A 31 -7.76 -5.84 -0.29
CA ALA A 31 -6.86 -5.20 -1.24
C ALA A 31 -5.38 -5.20 -0.80
N LYS A 32 -5.09 -5.31 0.50
CA LYS A 32 -3.73 -5.32 1.04
C LYS A 32 -3.19 -6.71 1.34
N ILE A 33 -4.06 -7.68 1.63
CA ILE A 33 -3.65 -9.05 2.00
C ILE A 33 -3.62 -9.97 0.78
N VAL A 34 -4.60 -9.86 -0.12
CA VAL A 34 -4.71 -10.79 -1.26
C VAL A 34 -3.50 -10.75 -2.20
N PRO A 35 -2.97 -9.58 -2.62
CA PRO A 35 -1.82 -9.56 -3.52
C PRO A 35 -0.57 -10.23 -2.93
N PRO A 36 -0.12 -9.97 -1.69
CA PRO A 36 0.98 -10.71 -1.09
C PRO A 36 0.74 -12.20 -0.97
N LEU A 37 -0.46 -12.64 -0.57
CA LEU A 37 -0.78 -14.06 -0.51
C LEU A 37 -0.76 -14.73 -1.87
N SER A 38 -1.32 -14.10 -2.90
CA SER A 38 -1.25 -14.57 -4.28
C SER A 38 0.20 -14.67 -4.74
N SER A 39 1.01 -13.66 -4.45
CA SER A 39 2.44 -13.64 -4.74
C SER A 39 3.20 -14.79 -4.07
N MET A 40 2.89 -15.09 -2.79
CA MET A 40 3.49 -16.22 -2.07
C MET A 40 3.13 -17.59 -2.69
N ILE A 41 1.90 -17.75 -3.17
CA ILE A 41 1.47 -18.98 -3.85
C ILE A 41 2.19 -19.11 -5.20
N LEU A 42 2.20 -18.04 -5.98
CA LEU A 42 2.78 -18.03 -7.33
C LEU A 42 4.31 -18.15 -7.31
N ALA A 43 4.99 -17.64 -6.27
CA ALA A 43 6.45 -17.75 -6.12
C ALA A 43 6.92 -19.19 -5.90
N ARG A 44 6.03 -20.12 -5.55
CA ARG A 44 6.33 -21.56 -5.49
C ARG A 44 6.24 -22.26 -6.84
N ILE A 45 5.61 -21.60 -7.82
CA ILE A 45 5.40 -22.14 -9.16
C ILE A 45 6.35 -21.48 -10.15
N PHE A 46 6.60 -20.19 -9.98
CA PHE A 46 7.38 -19.39 -10.90
C PHE A 46 8.74 -18.99 -10.32
N ALA A 47 9.74 -18.95 -11.17
CA ALA A 47 11.07 -18.43 -10.85
C ALA A 47 11.05 -16.87 -10.71
N PRO A 48 12.05 -16.28 -10.02
CA PRO A 48 12.13 -14.84 -9.81
C PRO A 48 12.06 -13.98 -11.07
N GLU A 49 12.58 -14.48 -12.21
CA GLU A 49 12.58 -13.76 -13.50
C GLU A 49 11.17 -13.42 -13.97
N VAL A 50 10.21 -14.35 -13.78
CA VAL A 50 8.80 -14.12 -14.11
C VAL A 50 8.25 -12.92 -13.32
N PHE A 51 8.59 -12.81 -12.04
CA PHE A 51 8.20 -11.67 -11.22
C PHE A 51 8.92 -10.38 -11.63
N GLY A 52 10.15 -10.46 -12.14
CA GLY A 52 10.87 -9.33 -12.70
C GLY A 52 10.18 -8.77 -13.95
N ILE A 53 9.77 -9.64 -14.87
CA ILE A 53 9.00 -9.27 -16.05
C ILE A 53 7.68 -8.63 -15.64
N ILE A 54 6.96 -9.24 -14.71
CA ILE A 54 5.69 -8.69 -14.19
C ILE A 54 5.91 -7.36 -13.47
N ALA A 55 7.02 -7.18 -12.75
CA ALA A 55 7.35 -5.90 -12.11
C ALA A 55 7.58 -4.80 -13.16
N THR A 56 8.28 -5.10 -14.26
CA THR A 56 8.46 -4.18 -15.40
C THR A 56 7.11 -3.77 -16.00
N ILE A 57 6.27 -4.74 -16.30
CA ILE A 57 4.92 -4.49 -16.85
C ILE A 57 4.09 -3.66 -15.86
N THR A 58 4.09 -4.03 -14.57
CA THR A 58 3.34 -3.32 -13.53
C THR A 58 3.84 -1.89 -13.33
N MET A 59 5.13 -1.63 -13.51
CA MET A 59 5.70 -0.28 -13.47
C MET A 59 5.06 0.61 -14.54
N VAL A 60 4.97 0.14 -15.78
CA VAL A 60 4.38 0.90 -16.89
C VAL A 60 2.87 1.05 -16.71
N THR A 61 2.17 -0.03 -16.37
CA THR A 61 0.70 0.02 -16.20
C THR A 61 0.30 0.90 -15.02
N SER A 62 1.01 0.84 -13.89
CA SER A 62 0.73 1.71 -12.73
C SER A 62 1.07 3.19 -12.99
N PHE A 63 2.07 3.48 -13.84
CA PHE A 63 2.32 4.83 -14.33
C PHE A 63 1.11 5.36 -15.10
N ALA A 64 0.63 4.58 -16.06
CA ALA A 64 -0.52 4.95 -16.89
C ALA A 64 -1.82 5.07 -16.07
N ASP A 65 -2.04 4.19 -15.09
CA ASP A 65 -3.18 4.25 -14.15
C ASP A 65 -3.21 5.56 -13.35
N THR A 66 -2.04 6.15 -13.07
CA THR A 66 -1.96 7.45 -12.38
C THR A 66 -2.67 8.56 -13.18
N PHE A 67 -2.65 8.47 -14.50
CA PHE A 67 -3.32 9.44 -15.37
C PHE A 67 -4.81 9.14 -15.56
N SER A 68 -5.22 7.87 -15.49
CA SER A 68 -6.60 7.48 -15.82
C SER A 68 -7.54 7.43 -14.61
N GLU A 69 -7.13 6.91 -13.44
CA GLU A 69 -8.12 6.57 -12.42
C GLU A 69 -8.39 7.63 -11.34
N SER A 70 -7.37 8.33 -10.86
CA SER A 70 -7.49 8.97 -9.55
C SER A 70 -8.19 10.33 -9.53
N GLY A 71 -8.07 11.12 -10.58
CA GLY A 71 -8.56 12.49 -10.61
C GLY A 71 -10.07 12.60 -10.81
N PHE A 72 -10.59 11.90 -11.82
CA PHE A 72 -12.00 11.95 -12.21
C PHE A 72 -12.91 11.36 -11.13
N GLN A 73 -12.54 10.22 -10.53
CA GLN A 73 -13.30 9.64 -9.42
C GLN A 73 -13.41 10.59 -8.23
N LYS A 74 -12.28 11.19 -7.81
CA LYS A 74 -12.25 12.12 -6.69
C LYS A 74 -13.06 13.39 -6.94
N TYR A 75 -13.07 13.89 -8.18
CA TYR A 75 -13.90 15.02 -8.56
C TYR A 75 -15.40 14.72 -8.36
N ILE A 76 -15.89 13.60 -8.92
CA ILE A 76 -17.28 13.17 -8.80
C ILE A 76 -17.70 12.93 -7.34
N ILE A 77 -16.81 12.34 -6.52
CA ILE A 77 -17.12 12.08 -5.10
C ILE A 77 -17.18 13.38 -4.29
N ARG A 78 -16.27 14.33 -4.56
CA ARG A 78 -16.11 15.55 -3.75
C ARG A 78 -17.13 16.62 -4.04
N LYS A 79 -17.48 16.82 -5.32
CA LYS A 79 -18.39 17.90 -5.74
C LYS A 79 -19.78 17.67 -5.17
N LYS A 80 -20.35 18.69 -4.53
CA LYS A 80 -21.77 18.72 -4.16
C LYS A 80 -22.59 19.02 -5.41
N TYR A 81 -23.65 18.30 -5.60
CA TYR A 81 -24.60 18.47 -6.69
C TYR A 81 -25.98 18.66 -6.06
N ASP A 82 -26.63 19.76 -6.45
CA ASP A 82 -28.00 20.06 -6.05
C ASP A 82 -29.00 19.44 -7.05
N ASP A 83 -28.56 19.28 -8.30
CA ASP A 83 -29.34 18.69 -9.40
C ASP A 83 -28.76 17.32 -9.80
N PRO A 84 -29.56 16.23 -9.78
CA PRO A 84 -29.14 14.92 -10.27
C PRO A 84 -28.72 14.89 -11.75
N GLU A 85 -29.27 15.79 -12.58
CA GLU A 85 -28.92 15.88 -13.98
C GLU A 85 -27.52 16.47 -14.19
N GLU A 86 -27.13 17.42 -13.35
CA GLU A 86 -25.76 17.96 -13.34
C GLU A 86 -24.73 16.88 -12.98
N LEU A 87 -25.04 16.05 -11.97
CA LEU A 87 -24.21 14.91 -11.62
C LEU A 87 -24.07 13.92 -12.78
N ARG A 88 -25.18 13.62 -13.48
CA ARG A 88 -25.17 12.71 -14.62
C ARG A 88 -24.28 13.25 -15.74
N LYS A 89 -24.44 14.52 -16.11
CA LYS A 89 -23.64 15.18 -17.17
C LYS A 89 -22.14 15.19 -16.83
N ASP A 90 -21.78 15.54 -15.60
CA ASP A 90 -20.37 15.51 -15.15
C ASP A 90 -19.81 14.07 -15.13
N ALA A 91 -20.63 13.08 -14.77
CA ALA A 91 -20.25 11.67 -14.79
C ALA A 91 -20.03 11.14 -16.21
N ASP A 92 -20.92 11.49 -17.16
CA ASP A 92 -20.76 11.13 -18.57
C ASP A 92 -19.48 11.71 -19.16
N ILE A 93 -19.20 13.00 -18.91
CA ILE A 93 -17.97 13.66 -19.35
C ILE A 93 -16.74 13.01 -18.71
N ALA A 94 -16.75 12.78 -17.41
CA ALA A 94 -15.65 12.13 -16.70
C ALA A 94 -15.37 10.72 -17.23
N TYR A 95 -16.44 9.95 -17.55
CA TYR A 95 -16.34 8.62 -18.12
C TYR A 95 -15.68 8.63 -19.51
N TRP A 96 -16.19 9.43 -20.43
CA TRP A 96 -15.67 9.48 -21.80
C TRP A 96 -14.27 10.07 -21.87
N THR A 97 -13.96 11.07 -21.03
CA THR A 97 -12.61 11.63 -20.94
C THR A 97 -11.64 10.60 -20.39
N ASN A 98 -12.01 9.90 -19.32
CA ASN A 98 -11.16 8.86 -18.74
C ASN A 98 -10.92 7.69 -19.70
N LEU A 99 -11.97 7.21 -20.38
CA LEU A 99 -11.86 6.16 -21.38
C LEU A 99 -10.99 6.61 -22.56
N GLY A 100 -11.18 7.83 -23.06
CA GLY A 100 -10.37 8.39 -24.13
C GLY A 100 -8.88 8.48 -23.77
N ILE A 101 -8.56 8.98 -22.58
CA ILE A 101 -7.18 9.03 -22.08
C ILE A 101 -6.59 7.61 -21.93
N SER A 102 -7.35 6.66 -21.39
CA SER A 102 -6.91 5.28 -21.19
C SER A 102 -6.61 4.57 -22.52
N VAL A 103 -7.46 4.76 -23.54
CA VAL A 103 -7.24 4.22 -24.88
C VAL A 103 -6.04 4.87 -25.55
N LEU A 104 -5.91 6.21 -25.47
CA LEU A 104 -4.75 6.92 -26.01
C LEU A 104 -3.45 6.50 -25.36
N LEU A 105 -3.42 6.31 -24.04
CA LEU A 105 -2.26 5.79 -23.32
C LEU A 105 -1.93 4.36 -23.74
N TRP A 106 -2.93 3.49 -23.88
CA TRP A 106 -2.72 2.13 -24.36
C TRP A 106 -2.11 2.11 -25.77
N ILE A 107 -2.63 2.90 -26.69
CA ILE A 107 -2.10 3.04 -28.07
C ILE A 107 -0.67 3.60 -28.00
N ALA A 108 -0.43 4.66 -27.25
CA ALA A 108 0.91 5.26 -27.13
C ALA A 108 1.93 4.28 -26.56
N ILE A 109 1.59 3.54 -25.48
CA ILE A 109 2.45 2.51 -24.90
C ILE A 109 2.68 1.38 -25.90
N SER A 110 1.66 1.00 -26.68
CA SER A 110 1.80 -0.06 -27.70
C SER A 110 2.82 0.32 -28.78
N PHE A 111 2.79 1.57 -29.27
CA PHE A 111 3.80 2.08 -30.21
C PHE A 111 5.19 2.22 -29.58
N LEU A 112 5.26 2.56 -28.31
CA LEU A 112 6.50 2.75 -27.56
C LEU A 112 6.98 1.48 -26.83
N SER A 113 6.33 0.33 -27.05
CA SER A 113 6.60 -0.90 -26.28
C SER A 113 8.05 -1.37 -26.42
N ALA A 114 8.62 -1.37 -27.63
CA ALA A 114 10.00 -1.76 -27.85
C ALA A 114 11.02 -0.86 -27.14
N PRO A 115 11.03 0.47 -27.31
CA PRO A 115 11.94 1.34 -26.56
C PRO A 115 11.70 1.28 -25.04
N LEU A 116 10.45 1.14 -24.57
CA LEU A 116 10.15 1.00 -23.14
C LEU A 116 10.74 -0.30 -22.58
N CYS A 117 10.52 -1.44 -23.22
CA CYS A 117 11.07 -2.72 -22.77
C CYS A 117 12.61 -2.71 -22.75
N ASN A 118 13.26 -2.10 -23.75
CA ASN A 118 14.71 -1.93 -23.78
C ASN A 118 15.22 -1.05 -22.63
N ILE A 119 14.60 0.10 -22.38
CA ILE A 119 14.97 1.00 -21.29
C ILE A 119 14.72 0.35 -19.91
N LEU A 120 13.70 -0.46 -19.80
CA LEU A 120 13.34 -1.16 -18.56
C LEU A 120 14.15 -2.46 -18.34
N GLY A 121 15.04 -2.82 -19.25
CA GLY A 121 15.95 -3.96 -19.14
C GLY A 121 15.28 -5.33 -19.42
N ASN A 122 14.14 -5.34 -20.09
CA ASN A 122 13.40 -6.56 -20.45
C ASN A 122 13.01 -6.56 -21.95
N PRO A 123 13.99 -6.60 -22.87
CA PRO A 123 13.68 -6.77 -24.30
C PRO A 123 13.01 -8.13 -24.58
N GLY A 124 12.09 -8.16 -25.55
CA GLY A 124 11.37 -9.40 -25.93
C GLY A 124 10.03 -9.60 -25.20
N VAL A 125 9.63 -8.68 -24.30
CA VAL A 125 8.31 -8.75 -23.62
C VAL A 125 7.33 -7.68 -24.11
N GLU A 126 7.56 -7.11 -25.29
CA GLU A 126 6.76 -6.03 -25.87
C GLU A 126 5.30 -6.42 -26.01
N LEU A 127 5.03 -7.62 -26.54
CA LEU A 127 3.67 -8.14 -26.71
C LEU A 127 2.97 -8.30 -25.35
N ALA A 128 3.70 -8.76 -24.34
CA ALA A 128 3.18 -8.91 -22.98
C ALA A 128 2.82 -7.55 -22.38
N LEU A 129 3.64 -6.53 -22.61
CA LEU A 129 3.36 -5.15 -22.18
C LEU A 129 2.11 -4.60 -22.88
N ILE A 130 1.97 -4.76 -24.20
CA ILE A 130 0.81 -4.31 -24.98
C ILE A 130 -0.47 -4.95 -24.44
N VAL A 131 -0.47 -6.28 -24.28
CA VAL A 131 -1.63 -7.03 -23.79
C VAL A 131 -1.97 -6.64 -22.35
N ALA A 132 -0.99 -6.52 -21.48
CA ALA A 132 -1.22 -6.11 -20.10
C ALA A 132 -1.79 -4.69 -20.00
N CYS A 133 -1.33 -3.75 -20.84
CA CYS A 133 -1.85 -2.38 -20.88
C CYS A 133 -3.30 -2.28 -21.35
N ALA A 134 -3.88 -3.35 -21.96
CA ALA A 134 -5.33 -3.42 -22.22
C ALA A 134 -6.17 -3.29 -20.92
N GLN A 135 -5.56 -3.50 -19.74
CA GLN A 135 -6.21 -3.20 -18.47
C GLN A 135 -6.66 -1.73 -18.35
N LEU A 136 -5.96 -0.77 -18.98
CA LEU A 136 -6.25 0.66 -18.85
C LEU A 136 -7.67 1.01 -19.35
N PRO A 137 -8.08 0.70 -20.60
CA PRO A 137 -9.46 0.92 -21.02
C PRO A 137 -10.45 0.05 -20.22
N ILE A 138 -10.09 -1.16 -19.80
CA ILE A 138 -10.97 -2.04 -19.01
C ILE A 138 -11.27 -1.42 -17.63
N THR A 139 -10.28 -0.92 -16.93
CA THR A 139 -10.46 -0.28 -15.61
C THR A 139 -11.27 1.00 -15.72
N SER A 140 -11.09 1.77 -16.79
CA SER A 140 -11.84 2.99 -17.04
C SER A 140 -13.35 2.76 -17.19
N LEU A 141 -13.77 1.59 -17.71
CA LEU A 141 -15.19 1.23 -17.86
C LEU A 141 -15.95 1.18 -16.54
N SER A 142 -15.27 0.91 -15.42
CA SER A 142 -15.90 0.82 -14.08
C SER A 142 -15.51 1.94 -13.13
N SER A 143 -14.64 2.84 -13.55
CA SER A 143 -14.07 3.89 -12.72
C SER A 143 -15.14 4.83 -12.14
N ILE A 144 -16.05 5.32 -12.97
CA ILE A 144 -17.11 6.25 -12.56
C ILE A 144 -18.21 5.53 -11.80
N GLN A 145 -18.55 4.28 -12.15
CA GLN A 145 -19.51 3.46 -11.40
C GLN A 145 -19.01 3.25 -9.95
N LYS A 146 -17.71 2.99 -9.78
CA LYS A 146 -17.08 2.89 -8.46
C LYS A 146 -17.21 4.19 -7.67
N ALA A 147 -17.02 5.36 -8.31
CA ALA A 147 -17.23 6.67 -7.70
C ALA A 147 -18.70 6.87 -7.26
N MET A 148 -19.68 6.43 -8.06
CA MET A 148 -21.09 6.49 -7.71
C MET A 148 -21.45 5.62 -6.50
N TYR A 149 -20.88 4.41 -6.41
CA TYR A 149 -21.04 3.57 -5.22
C TYR A 149 -20.42 4.21 -3.97
N TYR A 150 -19.26 4.85 -4.07
CA TYR A 150 -18.67 5.57 -2.94
C TYR A 150 -19.51 6.76 -2.52
N ARG A 151 -20.05 7.51 -3.48
CA ARG A 151 -20.94 8.65 -3.24
C ARG A 151 -22.24 8.25 -2.54
N SER A 152 -22.80 7.08 -2.89
CA SER A 152 -24.01 6.53 -2.27
C SER A 152 -23.74 5.72 -0.99
N TYR A 153 -22.51 5.73 -0.45
CA TYR A 153 -22.08 4.93 0.70
C TYR A 153 -22.29 3.42 0.54
N ASN A 154 -22.39 2.93 -0.70
CA ASN A 154 -22.58 1.50 -0.99
C ASN A 154 -21.24 0.76 -1.14
N PHE A 155 -20.41 0.80 -0.10
CA PHE A 155 -19.10 0.14 -0.09
C PHE A 155 -19.21 -1.40 -0.15
N SER A 156 -20.34 -1.96 0.23
CA SER A 156 -20.58 -3.41 0.15
C SER A 156 -20.48 -3.92 -1.29
N ARG A 157 -20.99 -3.15 -2.26
CA ARG A 157 -20.89 -3.51 -3.69
C ARG A 157 -19.46 -3.53 -4.17
N VAL A 158 -18.69 -2.52 -3.79
CA VAL A 158 -17.27 -2.42 -4.14
C VAL A 158 -16.48 -3.57 -3.51
N PHE A 159 -16.81 -3.93 -2.26
CA PHE A 159 -16.21 -5.08 -1.58
C PHE A 159 -16.43 -6.40 -2.35
N TRP A 160 -17.68 -6.72 -2.67
CA TRP A 160 -17.98 -7.96 -3.39
C TRP A 160 -17.39 -7.98 -4.79
N GLY A 161 -17.41 -6.86 -5.50
CA GLY A 161 -16.74 -6.72 -6.79
C GLY A 161 -15.24 -7.01 -6.69
N GLN A 162 -14.56 -6.43 -5.70
CA GLN A 162 -13.14 -6.65 -5.46
C GLN A 162 -12.82 -8.10 -5.04
N LEU A 163 -13.66 -8.71 -4.21
CA LEU A 163 -13.48 -10.09 -3.76
C LEU A 163 -13.62 -11.08 -4.93
N ILE A 164 -14.71 -10.98 -5.70
CA ILE A 164 -14.96 -11.84 -6.85
C ILE A 164 -13.84 -11.68 -7.89
N SER A 165 -13.44 -10.44 -8.16
CA SER A 165 -12.30 -10.14 -9.04
C SER A 165 -11.02 -10.79 -8.58
N SER A 166 -10.67 -10.66 -7.30
CA SER A 166 -9.45 -11.25 -6.74
C SER A 166 -9.45 -12.78 -6.81
N VAL A 167 -10.59 -13.40 -6.54
CA VAL A 167 -10.74 -14.87 -6.64
C VAL A 167 -10.64 -15.30 -8.10
N SER A 168 -11.33 -14.64 -9.02
CA SER A 168 -11.29 -14.97 -10.46
C SER A 168 -9.88 -14.82 -11.05
N ASN A 169 -9.18 -13.73 -10.67
CA ASN A 169 -7.78 -13.51 -11.01
C ASN A 169 -6.92 -14.70 -10.55
N LEU A 170 -6.97 -15.02 -9.26
CA LEU A 170 -6.13 -16.08 -8.70
C LEU A 170 -6.44 -17.45 -9.31
N CYS A 171 -7.72 -17.78 -9.47
CA CYS A 171 -8.14 -19.05 -10.08
C CYS A 171 -7.60 -19.19 -11.52
N LEU A 172 -7.80 -18.17 -12.37
CA LEU A 172 -7.30 -18.24 -13.75
C LEU A 172 -5.77 -18.25 -13.79
N THR A 173 -5.12 -17.42 -12.96
CA THR A 173 -3.65 -17.42 -12.88
C THR A 173 -3.11 -18.80 -12.51
N LEU A 174 -3.70 -19.49 -11.53
CA LEU A 174 -3.26 -20.82 -11.12
C LEU A 174 -3.49 -21.86 -12.23
N ILE A 175 -4.66 -21.84 -12.87
CA ILE A 175 -4.95 -22.75 -13.99
C ILE A 175 -3.89 -22.59 -15.09
N LEU A 176 -3.63 -21.36 -15.51
CA LEU A 176 -2.64 -21.07 -16.56
C LEU A 176 -1.19 -21.28 -16.08
N ALA A 177 -0.90 -21.13 -14.80
CA ALA A 177 0.41 -21.42 -14.24
C ALA A 177 0.74 -22.92 -14.34
N PHE A 178 -0.22 -23.80 -14.03
CA PHE A 178 -0.04 -25.25 -14.15
C PHE A 178 0.03 -25.75 -15.60
N THR A 179 -0.45 -24.96 -16.57
CA THR A 179 -0.27 -25.28 -18.01
C THR A 179 1.05 -24.79 -18.59
N GLY A 180 1.92 -24.17 -17.76
CA GLY A 180 3.25 -23.73 -18.19
C GLY A 180 3.28 -22.39 -18.94
N CYS A 181 2.22 -21.57 -18.85
CA CYS A 181 2.13 -20.27 -19.54
C CYS A 181 3.08 -19.18 -19.00
N GLY A 182 3.90 -19.46 -17.98
CA GLY A 182 4.87 -18.49 -17.43
C GLY A 182 4.21 -17.18 -16.99
N TYR A 183 4.82 -16.04 -17.33
CA TYR A 183 4.29 -14.71 -16.97
C TYR A 183 2.93 -14.38 -17.61
N TRP A 184 2.57 -15.03 -18.71
CA TRP A 184 1.25 -14.87 -19.35
C TRP A 184 0.10 -15.26 -18.41
N ALA A 185 0.32 -16.25 -17.54
CA ALA A 185 -0.67 -16.67 -16.56
C ALA A 185 -1.09 -15.49 -15.65
N ILE A 186 -0.12 -14.71 -15.19
CA ILE A 186 -0.37 -13.54 -14.34
C ILE A 186 -1.05 -12.41 -15.11
N ILE A 187 -0.64 -12.17 -16.37
CA ILE A 187 -1.22 -11.13 -17.23
C ILE A 187 -2.70 -11.42 -17.50
N PHE A 188 -3.03 -12.62 -17.97
CA PHE A 188 -4.42 -12.99 -18.24
C PHE A 188 -5.27 -13.05 -16.98
N GLY A 189 -4.70 -13.50 -15.85
CA GLY A 189 -5.35 -13.46 -14.56
C GLY A 189 -5.72 -12.02 -14.15
N ASN A 190 -4.78 -11.07 -14.29
CA ASN A 190 -5.02 -9.67 -13.99
C ASN A 190 -6.11 -9.06 -14.90
N ILE A 191 -6.03 -9.29 -16.21
CA ILE A 191 -7.05 -8.80 -17.17
C ILE A 191 -8.43 -9.36 -16.81
N THR A 192 -8.52 -10.66 -16.50
CA THR A 192 -9.77 -11.27 -16.05
C THR A 192 -10.29 -10.64 -14.77
N GLY A 193 -9.42 -10.37 -13.79
CA GLY A 193 -9.79 -9.65 -12.58
C GLY A 193 -10.38 -8.26 -12.87
N TYR A 194 -9.76 -7.49 -13.76
CA TYR A 194 -10.27 -6.18 -14.16
C TYR A 194 -11.60 -6.26 -14.92
N LEU A 195 -11.74 -7.23 -15.84
CA LEU A 195 -13.00 -7.48 -16.55
C LEU A 195 -14.14 -7.85 -15.58
N VAL A 196 -13.87 -8.74 -14.63
CA VAL A 196 -14.85 -9.12 -13.60
C VAL A 196 -15.23 -7.93 -12.73
N THR A 197 -14.26 -7.07 -12.37
CA THR A 197 -14.55 -5.82 -11.66
C THR A 197 -15.46 -4.90 -12.49
N ALA A 198 -15.11 -4.69 -13.77
CA ALA A 198 -15.89 -3.86 -14.67
C ALA A 198 -17.33 -4.38 -14.80
N LEU A 199 -17.51 -5.68 -15.02
CA LEU A 199 -18.82 -6.32 -15.12
C LEU A 199 -19.64 -6.20 -13.83
N THR A 200 -19.05 -6.57 -12.69
CA THR A 200 -19.76 -6.59 -11.39
C THR A 200 -20.18 -5.20 -10.92
N LEU A 201 -19.40 -4.17 -11.22
CA LEU A 201 -19.71 -2.80 -10.85
C LEU A 201 -20.66 -2.13 -11.85
N THR A 202 -20.66 -2.53 -13.13
CA THR A 202 -21.50 -1.93 -14.15
C THR A 202 -22.91 -2.51 -14.17
N ILE A 203 -23.10 -3.83 -14.05
CA ILE A 203 -24.41 -4.51 -14.21
C ILE A 203 -25.51 -3.94 -13.29
N LYS A 204 -25.17 -3.54 -12.05
CA LYS A 204 -26.11 -2.98 -11.07
C LYS A 204 -25.72 -1.57 -10.65
N SER A 205 -25.06 -0.83 -11.52
CA SER A 205 -24.67 0.55 -11.25
C SER A 205 -25.91 1.46 -11.17
N PRO A 206 -25.93 2.41 -10.23
CA PRO A 206 -26.98 3.42 -10.18
C PRO A 206 -26.89 4.42 -11.35
N TRP A 207 -25.82 4.37 -12.11
CA TRP A 207 -25.56 5.23 -13.26
C TRP A 207 -24.95 4.41 -14.40
N HIS A 208 -25.35 4.69 -15.63
CA HIS A 208 -24.79 4.13 -16.86
C HIS A 208 -24.37 5.28 -17.79
N PRO A 209 -23.32 5.09 -18.61
CA PRO A 209 -22.82 6.13 -19.49
C PRO A 209 -23.84 6.46 -20.60
N HIS A 210 -24.02 7.76 -20.84
CA HIS A 210 -24.78 8.29 -21.95
C HIS A 210 -23.85 9.05 -22.89
N LEU A 211 -24.26 9.22 -24.14
CA LEU A 211 -23.52 10.01 -25.13
C LEU A 211 -23.74 11.49 -24.87
N PHE A 212 -23.05 12.05 -23.91
CA PHE A 212 -23.03 13.47 -23.60
C PHE A 212 -21.59 13.95 -23.38
N TYR A 213 -21.20 15.02 -24.07
CA TYR A 213 -19.87 15.61 -23.91
C TYR A 213 -19.92 17.13 -24.06
N ASP A 214 -19.35 17.85 -23.11
CA ASP A 214 -19.18 19.31 -23.12
C ASP A 214 -17.71 19.64 -22.80
N ILE A 215 -17.02 20.21 -23.78
CA ILE A 215 -15.58 20.51 -23.69
C ILE A 215 -15.25 21.49 -22.56
N LYS A 216 -16.11 22.49 -22.29
CA LYS A 216 -15.89 23.47 -21.21
C LYS A 216 -15.96 22.81 -19.85
N ARG A 217 -16.91 21.90 -19.65
CA ARG A 217 -17.01 21.09 -18.42
C ARG A 217 -15.86 20.10 -18.32
N ALA A 218 -15.48 19.46 -19.43
CA ALA A 218 -14.32 18.55 -19.47
C ALA A 218 -13.02 19.22 -19.02
N ILE A 219 -12.73 20.44 -19.52
CA ILE A 219 -11.55 21.22 -19.11
C ILE A 219 -11.58 21.54 -17.61
N ARG A 220 -12.75 21.86 -17.05
CA ARG A 220 -12.91 22.12 -15.61
C ARG A 220 -12.63 20.88 -14.78
N ILE A 221 -13.18 19.73 -15.16
CA ILE A 221 -12.95 18.45 -14.46
C ILE A 221 -11.49 18.05 -14.59
N PHE A 222 -10.89 18.18 -15.75
CA PHE A 222 -9.50 17.88 -16.02
C PHE A 222 -8.55 18.76 -15.21
N SER A 223 -8.80 20.09 -15.15
CA SER A 223 -7.98 21.02 -14.36
C SER A 223 -7.92 20.65 -12.88
N PHE A 224 -9.03 20.20 -12.30
CA PHE A 224 -9.02 19.67 -10.92
C PHE A 224 -8.24 18.34 -10.82
N SER A 225 -8.47 17.45 -11.78
CA SER A 225 -7.86 16.11 -11.81
C SER A 225 -6.35 16.17 -12.02
N PHE A 226 -5.87 17.17 -12.77
CA PHE A 226 -4.45 17.35 -13.07
C PHE A 226 -3.56 17.45 -11.81
N TRP A 227 -3.99 18.20 -10.80
CA TRP A 227 -3.24 18.30 -9.55
C TRP A 227 -3.15 16.98 -8.78
N ILE A 228 -4.22 16.20 -8.83
CA ILE A 228 -4.25 14.86 -8.22
C ILE A 228 -3.35 13.90 -8.99
N MET A 229 -3.34 14.00 -10.33
CA MET A 229 -2.46 13.22 -11.19
C MET A 229 -0.99 13.58 -10.93
N ALA A 230 -0.65 14.86 -10.80
CA ALA A 230 0.69 15.33 -10.48
C ALA A 230 1.18 14.80 -9.11
N GLU A 231 0.33 14.81 -8.08
CA GLU A 231 0.62 14.17 -6.79
C GLU A 231 0.85 12.66 -6.95
N GLY A 232 -0.04 11.99 -7.69
CA GLY A 232 0.08 10.56 -7.98
C GLY A 232 1.38 10.22 -8.70
N LEU A 233 1.82 11.06 -9.66
CA LEU A 233 3.08 10.88 -10.36
C LEU A 233 4.30 10.99 -9.42
N ALA A 234 4.30 11.93 -8.48
CA ALA A 234 5.35 12.03 -7.48
C ALA A 234 5.40 10.79 -6.57
N VAL A 235 4.25 10.28 -6.15
CA VAL A 235 4.15 9.03 -5.39
C VAL A 235 4.61 7.83 -6.21
N TRP A 236 4.23 7.76 -7.48
CA TRP A 236 4.67 6.70 -8.39
C TRP A 236 6.20 6.71 -8.54
N LEU A 237 6.78 7.87 -8.79
CA LEU A 237 8.23 8.03 -8.98
C LEU A 237 9.01 7.54 -7.75
N THR A 238 8.63 7.94 -6.53
CA THR A 238 9.28 7.46 -5.31
C THR A 238 9.09 5.97 -5.04
N SER A 239 8.01 5.36 -5.55
CA SER A 239 7.68 3.95 -5.35
C SER A 239 8.32 3.01 -6.38
N TRP A 240 8.69 3.53 -7.55
CA TRP A 240 9.15 2.73 -8.67
C TRP A 240 10.55 3.08 -9.17
N PHE A 241 11.12 4.24 -8.79
CA PHE A 241 12.41 4.69 -9.30
C PHE A 241 13.54 3.71 -8.98
N ASP A 242 13.57 3.15 -7.78
CA ASP A 242 14.54 2.13 -7.39
C ASP A 242 14.38 0.85 -8.23
N SER A 243 13.15 0.43 -8.46
CA SER A 243 12.83 -0.75 -9.29
C SER A 243 13.19 -0.52 -10.77
N PHE A 244 12.96 0.71 -11.27
CA PHE A 244 13.40 1.12 -12.61
C PHE A 244 14.91 0.97 -12.77
N ILE A 245 15.68 1.47 -11.82
CA ILE A 245 17.16 1.39 -11.88
C ILE A 245 17.63 -0.07 -11.77
N VAL A 246 17.02 -0.88 -10.90
CA VAL A 246 17.35 -2.31 -10.80
C VAL A 246 17.07 -3.02 -12.13
N GLY A 247 15.90 -2.84 -12.72
CA GLY A 247 15.55 -3.46 -14.01
C GLY A 247 16.44 -3.00 -15.16
N ASN A 248 16.77 -1.70 -15.22
CA ASN A 248 17.60 -1.14 -16.29
C ASN A 248 19.08 -1.56 -16.20
N ARG A 249 19.65 -1.72 -14.99
CA ARG A 249 21.07 -1.89 -14.76
C ARG A 249 21.50 -3.30 -14.36
N LEU A 250 20.57 -4.11 -13.87
CA LEU A 250 20.81 -5.48 -13.45
C LEU A 250 19.97 -6.44 -14.32
N SER A 251 19.35 -7.43 -13.71
CA SER A 251 18.59 -8.46 -14.42
C SER A 251 17.12 -8.51 -14.01
N SER A 252 16.28 -9.17 -14.82
CA SER A 252 14.89 -9.50 -14.44
C SER A 252 14.84 -10.34 -13.17
N TYR A 253 15.83 -11.21 -12.95
CA TYR A 253 15.99 -11.99 -11.73
C TYR A 253 16.11 -11.08 -10.51
N ASP A 254 17.07 -10.13 -10.53
CA ASP A 254 17.30 -9.18 -9.43
C ASP A 254 16.08 -8.31 -9.18
N LEU A 255 15.39 -7.84 -10.24
CA LEU A 255 14.17 -7.06 -10.12
C LEU A 255 13.04 -7.88 -9.49
N GLY A 256 12.90 -9.15 -9.88
CA GLY A 256 11.92 -10.08 -9.33
C GLY A 256 12.15 -10.33 -7.84
N ILE A 257 13.38 -10.66 -7.45
CA ILE A 257 13.82 -10.79 -6.05
C ILE A 257 13.50 -9.51 -5.27
N TYR A 258 13.92 -8.37 -5.80
CA TYR A 258 13.78 -7.07 -5.12
C TYR A 258 12.31 -6.69 -4.91
N LYS A 259 11.52 -6.69 -5.97
CA LYS A 259 10.14 -6.20 -5.92
C LYS A 259 9.19 -7.15 -5.20
N ASN A 260 9.34 -8.46 -5.42
CA ASN A 260 8.49 -9.45 -4.77
C ASN A 260 8.74 -9.50 -3.25
N SER A 261 10.00 -9.43 -2.83
CA SER A 261 10.37 -9.34 -1.41
C SER A 261 9.77 -8.10 -0.75
N GLN A 262 9.84 -6.93 -1.40
CA GLN A 262 9.21 -5.70 -0.92
C GLN A 262 7.69 -5.86 -0.78
N SER A 263 7.04 -6.45 -1.77
CA SER A 263 5.58 -6.63 -1.80
C SER A 263 5.10 -7.48 -0.63
N VAL A 264 5.76 -8.61 -0.38
CA VAL A 264 5.41 -9.52 0.72
C VAL A 264 5.64 -8.87 2.07
N VAL A 265 6.81 -8.26 2.29
CA VAL A 265 7.12 -7.57 3.56
C VAL A 265 6.13 -6.44 3.82
N ASN A 266 5.88 -5.57 2.83
CA ASN A 266 4.93 -4.47 2.96
C ASN A 266 3.51 -4.97 3.23
N GLY A 267 3.09 -6.07 2.60
CA GLY A 267 1.78 -6.69 2.83
C GLY A 267 1.60 -7.18 4.26
N VAL A 268 2.59 -7.85 4.82
CA VAL A 268 2.58 -8.33 6.21
C VAL A 268 2.54 -7.16 7.20
N LEU A 269 3.36 -6.14 6.98
CA LEU A 269 3.44 -4.96 7.85
C LEU A 269 2.22 -4.03 7.74
N ALA A 270 1.53 -4.04 6.60
CA ALA A 270 0.34 -3.22 6.39
C ALA A 270 -0.83 -3.58 7.30
N ILE A 271 -0.93 -4.83 7.76
CA ILE A 271 -2.04 -5.30 8.60
C ILE A 271 -2.10 -4.52 9.92
N PRO A 272 -1.07 -4.55 10.79
CA PRO A 272 -1.10 -3.77 12.02
C PRO A 272 -1.05 -2.26 11.78
N GLN A 273 -0.32 -1.80 10.76
CA GLN A 273 -0.24 -0.39 10.40
C GLN A 273 -1.61 0.21 10.12
N ASN A 274 -2.39 -0.38 9.19
CA ASN A 274 -3.68 0.16 8.80
C ASN A 274 -4.71 0.09 9.92
N SER A 275 -4.64 -0.94 10.78
CA SER A 275 -5.53 -1.09 11.93
C SER A 275 -5.41 0.08 12.91
N ILE A 276 -4.21 0.58 13.11
CA ILE A 276 -3.94 1.67 14.07
C ILE A 276 -4.07 3.04 13.39
N THR A 277 -3.53 3.25 12.18
CA THR A 277 -3.52 4.57 11.55
C THR A 277 -4.91 5.09 11.21
N ASN A 278 -5.85 4.21 10.83
CA ASN A 278 -7.24 4.61 10.56
C ASN A 278 -7.96 5.12 11.82
N VAL A 279 -7.77 4.44 12.95
CA VAL A 279 -8.33 4.86 14.24
C VAL A 279 -7.66 6.14 14.73
N LEU A 280 -6.34 6.21 14.59
CA LEU A 280 -5.55 7.37 15.00
C LEU A 280 -6.01 8.65 14.29
N LEU A 281 -6.19 8.62 12.97
CA LEU A 281 -6.62 9.80 12.21
C LEU A 281 -7.95 10.35 12.73
N VAL A 282 -8.95 9.49 12.98
CA VAL A 282 -10.25 9.89 13.50
C VAL A 282 -10.11 10.45 14.92
N THR A 283 -9.31 9.81 15.77
CA THR A 283 -9.08 10.24 17.15
C THR A 283 -8.40 11.61 17.18
N LEU A 284 -7.32 11.79 16.43
CA LEU A 284 -6.58 13.04 16.34
C LEU A 284 -7.45 14.19 15.79
N SER A 285 -8.31 13.90 14.83
CA SER A 285 -9.22 14.91 14.25
C SER A 285 -10.24 15.43 15.29
N LYS A 286 -10.68 14.58 16.23
CA LYS A 286 -11.57 14.97 17.33
C LYS A 286 -10.85 15.75 18.43
N LEU A 287 -9.57 15.48 18.65
CA LEU A 287 -8.76 16.07 19.71
C LEU A 287 -7.93 17.26 19.24
N LYS A 288 -8.14 17.76 18.01
CA LYS A 288 -7.31 18.80 17.37
C LYS A 288 -7.15 20.09 18.21
N ASP A 289 -8.14 20.41 19.05
CA ASP A 289 -8.20 21.64 19.84
C ASP A 289 -7.63 21.46 21.26
N ASN A 290 -7.38 20.23 21.72
CA ASN A 290 -6.73 19.92 23.00
C ASN A 290 -5.36 19.28 22.76
N GLN A 291 -4.30 20.09 22.78
CA GLN A 291 -2.94 19.66 22.43
C GLN A 291 -2.38 18.56 23.36
N GLU A 292 -2.75 18.58 24.65
CA GLU A 292 -2.27 17.58 25.60
C GLU A 292 -2.85 16.19 25.33
N GLU A 293 -4.17 16.09 25.18
CA GLU A 293 -4.86 14.84 24.84
C GLU A 293 -4.48 14.36 23.43
N TYR A 294 -4.26 15.30 22.51
CA TYR A 294 -3.77 15.01 21.15
C TYR A 294 -2.41 14.32 21.19
N ASN A 295 -1.45 14.87 21.94
CA ASN A 295 -0.12 14.30 22.09
C ASN A 295 -0.16 12.94 22.79
N LYS A 296 -0.98 12.77 23.83
CA LYS A 296 -1.18 11.50 24.52
C LYS A 296 -1.73 10.42 23.58
N ALA A 297 -2.74 10.77 22.78
CA ALA A 297 -3.36 9.84 21.82
C ALA A 297 -2.37 9.42 20.71
N PHE A 298 -1.58 10.36 20.18
CA PHE A 298 -0.54 10.08 19.20
C PHE A 298 0.52 9.13 19.76
N LEU A 299 1.14 9.49 20.91
CA LEU A 299 2.17 8.69 21.54
C LEU A 299 1.67 7.29 21.94
N HIS A 300 0.43 7.20 22.44
CA HIS A 300 -0.17 5.90 22.77
C HIS A 300 -0.30 5.01 21.53
N SER A 301 -0.81 5.55 20.41
CA SER A 301 -0.99 4.79 19.16
C SER A 301 0.36 4.37 18.55
N GLU A 302 1.35 5.27 18.56
CA GLU A 302 2.71 4.99 18.12
C GLU A 302 3.35 3.85 18.94
N ARG A 303 3.21 3.88 20.27
CA ARG A 303 3.71 2.83 21.17
C ARG A 303 3.03 1.48 20.93
N MET A 304 1.69 1.47 20.75
CA MET A 304 0.94 0.26 20.45
C MET A 304 1.41 -0.37 19.13
N LEU A 305 1.66 0.47 18.12
CA LEU A 305 2.19 0.04 16.84
C LEU A 305 3.61 -0.53 16.97
N ALA A 306 4.46 0.11 17.77
CA ALA A 306 5.83 -0.32 18.03
C ALA A 306 5.90 -1.67 18.76
N TYR A 307 5.01 -1.95 19.71
CA TYR A 307 4.94 -3.26 20.38
C TYR A 307 4.69 -4.43 19.42
N VAL A 308 4.10 -4.18 18.27
CA VAL A 308 3.83 -5.21 17.26
C VAL A 308 4.90 -5.19 16.16
N LEU A 309 5.16 -4.03 15.58
CA LEU A 309 6.01 -3.93 14.38
C LEU A 309 7.50 -4.16 14.67
N LEU A 310 8.04 -3.67 15.80
CA LEU A 310 9.46 -3.83 16.10
C LEU A 310 9.86 -5.31 16.24
N PRO A 311 9.20 -6.13 17.08
CA PRO A 311 9.53 -7.55 17.17
C PRO A 311 9.24 -8.30 15.86
N MET A 312 8.21 -7.92 15.09
CA MET A 312 7.96 -8.51 13.76
C MET A 312 9.14 -8.27 12.83
N ALA A 313 9.62 -7.02 12.71
CA ALA A 313 10.75 -6.71 11.83
C ALA A 313 12.03 -7.41 12.26
N ALA A 314 12.33 -7.41 13.55
CA ALA A 314 13.49 -8.09 14.10
C ALA A 314 13.42 -9.61 13.88
N GLY A 315 12.25 -10.21 14.10
CA GLY A 315 12.00 -11.63 13.83
C GLY A 315 12.17 -11.97 12.34
N ILE A 316 11.57 -11.19 11.44
CA ILE A 316 11.73 -11.39 9.99
C ILE A 316 13.22 -11.26 9.59
N CYS A 317 13.95 -10.32 10.17
CA CYS A 317 15.36 -10.10 9.84
C CYS A 317 16.25 -11.25 10.32
N VAL A 318 16.06 -11.73 11.56
CA VAL A 318 16.88 -12.83 12.13
C VAL A 318 16.52 -14.17 11.46
N PHE A 319 15.23 -14.47 11.30
CA PHE A 319 14.75 -15.70 10.70
C PHE A 319 14.43 -15.54 9.21
N ARG A 320 15.17 -14.67 8.50
CA ARG A 320 14.94 -14.36 7.08
C ARG A 320 14.94 -15.58 6.17
N LYS A 321 15.81 -16.59 6.44
CA LYS A 321 15.83 -17.85 5.70
C LYS A 321 14.50 -18.58 5.79
N LEU A 322 13.97 -18.72 7.01
CA LEU A 322 12.65 -19.33 7.21
C LEU A 322 11.55 -18.47 6.58
N ALA A 323 11.61 -17.15 6.74
CA ALA A 323 10.62 -16.23 6.18
C ALA A 323 10.54 -16.35 4.64
N VAL A 324 11.69 -16.38 3.95
CA VAL A 324 11.78 -16.57 2.50
C VAL A 324 11.26 -17.94 2.10
N ARG A 325 11.66 -18.99 2.80
CA ARG A 325 11.23 -20.36 2.49
C ARG A 325 9.72 -20.56 2.68
N ILE A 326 9.14 -19.92 3.69
CA ILE A 326 7.67 -19.92 3.88
C ILE A 326 6.97 -19.10 2.80
N ALA A 327 7.51 -17.91 2.50
CA ALA A 327 6.88 -17.00 1.55
C ALA A 327 7.00 -17.48 0.11
N PHE A 328 8.19 -17.91 -0.32
CA PHE A 328 8.50 -18.14 -1.73
C PHE A 328 8.85 -19.59 -2.07
N GLY A 329 9.25 -20.39 -1.07
CA GLY A 329 9.73 -21.76 -1.31
C GLY A 329 11.24 -21.82 -1.56
N THR A 330 11.68 -22.72 -2.42
CA THR A 330 13.08 -22.90 -2.85
C THR A 330 13.38 -22.07 -4.09
N GLY A 331 14.66 -21.72 -4.33
CA GLY A 331 15.10 -20.93 -5.48
C GLY A 331 14.97 -19.41 -5.29
N TRP A 332 14.74 -18.95 -4.05
CA TRP A 332 14.61 -17.53 -3.68
C TRP A 332 15.62 -17.12 -2.59
N GLU A 333 16.73 -17.83 -2.47
CA GLU A 333 17.70 -17.63 -1.39
C GLU A 333 18.26 -16.19 -1.37
N ASP A 334 18.45 -15.57 -2.54
CA ASP A 334 18.91 -14.20 -2.68
C ASP A 334 17.91 -13.16 -2.17
N ALA A 335 16.64 -13.56 -1.98
CA ALA A 335 15.61 -12.70 -1.37
C ALA A 335 15.83 -12.49 0.15
N GLU A 336 16.62 -13.34 0.81
CA GLU A 336 16.83 -13.29 2.26
C GLU A 336 17.35 -11.93 2.72
N LEU A 337 18.32 -11.37 2.00
CA LEU A 337 18.88 -10.06 2.33
C LEU A 337 17.85 -8.95 2.14
N VAL A 338 17.12 -8.99 1.02
CA VAL A 338 16.10 -7.97 0.71
C VAL A 338 15.00 -8.00 1.76
N VAL A 339 14.48 -9.17 2.10
CA VAL A 339 13.42 -9.36 3.11
C VAL A 339 13.87 -8.83 4.47
N GLY A 340 15.08 -9.17 4.91
CA GLY A 340 15.61 -8.73 6.21
C GLY A 340 15.82 -7.21 6.29
N VAL A 341 16.52 -6.63 5.33
CA VAL A 341 16.82 -5.19 5.28
C VAL A 341 15.52 -4.38 5.12
N TRP A 342 14.63 -4.83 4.20
CA TRP A 342 13.38 -4.13 3.94
C TRP A 342 12.41 -4.16 5.13
N ALA A 343 12.37 -5.26 5.89
CA ALA A 343 11.53 -5.36 7.09
C ALA A 343 11.95 -4.33 8.15
N LEU A 344 13.25 -4.25 8.46
CA LEU A 344 13.77 -3.28 9.43
C LEU A 344 13.55 -1.83 8.97
N ALA A 345 13.95 -1.50 7.76
CA ALA A 345 13.81 -0.15 7.22
C ALA A 345 12.34 0.27 7.12
N SER A 346 11.44 -0.64 6.71
CA SER A 346 10.01 -0.34 6.60
C SER A 346 9.36 -0.07 7.95
N VAL A 347 9.68 -0.85 8.98
CA VAL A 347 9.10 -0.63 10.31
C VAL A 347 9.54 0.71 10.90
N LEU A 348 10.84 1.06 10.77
CA LEU A 348 11.31 2.37 11.22
C LEU A 348 10.63 3.51 10.44
N ARG A 349 10.46 3.36 9.12
CA ARG A 349 9.72 4.33 8.30
C ARG A 349 8.24 4.42 8.69
N ILE A 350 7.59 3.32 9.03
CA ILE A 350 6.20 3.31 9.48
C ILE A 350 6.06 4.09 10.79
N LEU A 351 6.90 3.79 11.78
CA LEU A 351 6.83 4.39 13.10
C LEU A 351 7.18 5.88 13.10
N PHE A 352 8.18 6.29 12.33
CA PHE A 352 8.72 7.65 12.40
C PHE A 352 8.28 8.58 11.26
N VAL A 353 7.63 8.04 10.22
CA VAL A 353 7.22 8.83 9.05
C VAL A 353 5.76 8.59 8.68
N SER A 354 5.36 7.33 8.43
CA SER A 354 4.04 7.05 7.88
C SER A 354 2.91 7.39 8.83
N ILE A 355 3.08 7.14 10.14
CA ILE A 355 2.09 7.48 11.19
C ILE A 355 1.87 8.99 11.29
N ASN A 356 2.91 9.79 11.01
CA ASN A 356 2.89 11.26 11.10
C ASN A 356 1.97 11.90 10.05
N THR A 357 1.68 11.19 8.96
CA THR A 357 0.70 11.64 7.97
C THR A 357 -0.68 11.87 8.61
N SER A 358 -1.06 11.05 9.61
CA SER A 358 -2.30 11.28 10.37
C SER A 358 -2.28 12.58 11.15
N VAL A 359 -1.12 13.01 11.67
CA VAL A 359 -0.93 14.30 12.33
C VAL A 359 -1.08 15.45 11.32
N TYR A 360 -0.42 15.34 10.17
CA TYR A 360 -0.46 16.38 9.13
C TYR A 360 -1.88 16.60 8.60
N VAL A 361 -2.61 15.51 8.34
CA VAL A 361 -3.99 15.57 7.83
C VAL A 361 -4.96 16.09 8.90
N SER A 362 -4.89 15.60 10.15
CA SER A 362 -5.81 16.00 11.22
C SER A 362 -5.67 17.49 11.62
N LYS A 363 -4.47 18.06 11.48
CA LYS A 363 -4.21 19.50 11.70
C LYS A 363 -4.39 20.35 10.42
N GLY A 364 -4.91 19.78 9.32
CA GLY A 364 -5.22 20.50 8.08
C GLY A 364 -3.99 20.94 7.27
N LYS A 365 -2.84 20.30 7.47
CA LYS A 365 -1.58 20.62 6.76
C LYS A 365 -1.07 19.46 5.87
N PRO A 366 -1.90 18.89 4.97
CA PRO A 366 -1.50 17.73 4.16
C PRO A 366 -0.32 18.01 3.21
N LYS A 367 -0.11 19.26 2.82
CA LYS A 367 1.04 19.66 1.97
C LYS A 367 2.39 19.27 2.55
N ILE A 368 2.49 19.11 3.89
CA ILE A 368 3.73 18.67 4.54
C ILE A 368 4.13 17.27 4.06
N SER A 369 3.17 16.37 3.82
CA SER A 369 3.46 15.04 3.26
C SER A 369 4.14 15.12 1.90
N LEU A 370 3.72 16.06 1.04
CA LEU A 370 4.36 16.30 -0.25
C LEU A 370 5.81 16.80 -0.10
N TYR A 371 6.06 17.75 0.81
CA TYR A 371 7.43 18.22 1.08
C TYR A 371 8.33 17.08 1.59
N CYS A 372 7.82 16.24 2.50
CA CYS A 372 8.54 15.05 2.94
C CYS A 372 8.88 14.12 1.76
N GLN A 373 7.95 13.94 0.82
CA GLN A 373 8.17 13.13 -0.37
C GLN A 373 9.23 13.70 -1.31
N LEU A 374 9.27 15.02 -1.48
CA LEU A 374 10.29 15.69 -2.29
C LEU A 374 11.68 15.56 -1.64
N ILE A 375 11.77 15.65 -0.32
CA ILE A 375 13.01 15.42 0.42
C ILE A 375 13.48 13.97 0.24
N ASP A 376 12.60 12.99 0.38
CA ASP A 376 12.90 11.56 0.14
C ASP A 376 13.47 11.36 -1.28
N MET A 377 12.87 12.00 -2.30
CA MET A 377 13.37 11.93 -3.69
C MET A 377 14.79 12.48 -3.85
N LEU A 378 15.15 13.54 -3.12
CA LEU A 378 16.46 14.15 -3.19
C LEU A 378 17.60 13.18 -2.79
N PHE A 379 17.32 12.29 -1.85
CA PHE A 379 18.27 11.24 -1.42
C PHE A 379 18.09 9.94 -2.21
N LEU A 380 16.87 9.59 -2.57
CA LEU A 380 16.55 8.39 -3.33
C LEU A 380 17.26 8.36 -4.69
N ILE A 381 17.12 9.44 -5.48
CA ILE A 381 17.62 9.48 -6.87
C ILE A 381 19.15 9.29 -6.93
N PRO A 382 19.98 10.07 -6.22
CA PRO A 382 21.42 9.86 -6.23
C PRO A 382 21.80 8.45 -5.73
N THR A 383 21.16 7.99 -4.67
CA THR A 383 21.43 6.65 -4.12
C THR A 383 21.16 5.55 -5.12
N CYS A 384 20.07 5.63 -5.88
CA CYS A 384 19.79 4.65 -6.92
C CYS A 384 20.80 4.70 -8.05
N ILE A 385 21.16 5.91 -8.54
CA ILE A 385 22.08 6.08 -9.68
C ILE A 385 23.51 5.62 -9.34
N PHE A 386 24.01 5.97 -8.15
CA PHE A 386 25.38 5.64 -7.75
C PHE A 386 25.46 4.29 -7.05
N GLY A 387 24.48 3.97 -6.20
CA GLY A 387 24.47 2.75 -5.41
C GLY A 387 24.37 1.47 -6.24
N ILE A 388 23.66 1.50 -7.37
CA ILE A 388 23.51 0.32 -8.24
C ILE A 388 24.87 -0.15 -8.83
N ARG A 389 25.82 0.78 -9.03
CA ARG A 389 27.17 0.47 -9.51
C ARG A 389 27.98 -0.39 -8.54
N LEU A 390 27.57 -0.46 -7.28
CA LEU A 390 28.22 -1.26 -6.24
C LEU A 390 27.74 -2.73 -6.22
N GLY A 391 26.81 -3.08 -7.11
CA GLY A 391 26.18 -4.40 -7.19
C GLY A 391 24.93 -4.55 -6.32
N PHE A 392 24.13 -5.58 -6.58
CA PHE A 392 22.80 -5.78 -5.99
C PHE A 392 22.79 -5.77 -4.45
N VAL A 393 23.70 -6.54 -3.81
CA VAL A 393 23.76 -6.67 -2.34
C VAL A 393 24.00 -5.31 -1.66
N LYS A 394 25.01 -4.57 -2.11
CA LYS A 394 25.35 -3.25 -1.55
C LYS A 394 24.25 -2.23 -1.84
N PHE A 395 23.64 -2.29 -3.03
CA PHE A 395 22.49 -1.46 -3.37
C PHE A 395 21.32 -1.66 -2.42
N VAL A 396 20.94 -2.90 -2.12
CA VAL A 396 19.84 -3.23 -1.19
C VAL A 396 20.10 -2.66 0.20
N ILE A 397 21.33 -2.82 0.72
CA ILE A 397 21.70 -2.27 2.03
C ILE A 397 21.65 -0.75 2.03
N LEU A 398 22.25 -0.11 1.02
CA LEU A 398 22.27 1.35 0.89
C LEU A 398 20.85 1.92 0.77
N ARG A 399 20.01 1.25 -0.04
CA ARG A 399 18.61 1.64 -0.20
C ARG A 399 17.80 1.50 1.10
N GLY A 400 18.10 0.46 1.90
CA GLY A 400 17.52 0.30 3.25
C GLY A 400 17.91 1.44 4.18
N ILE A 401 19.17 1.88 4.15
CA ILE A 401 19.67 3.01 4.96
C ILE A 401 19.02 4.33 4.52
N VAL A 402 19.02 4.61 3.21
CA VAL A 402 18.46 5.86 2.67
C VAL A 402 16.95 5.95 2.89
N ARG A 403 16.25 4.83 3.02
CA ARG A 403 14.84 4.82 3.40
C ARG A 403 14.56 5.47 4.76
N LEU A 404 15.60 5.73 5.57
CA LEU A 404 15.53 6.36 6.88
C LEU A 404 15.87 7.87 6.85
N ASP A 405 16.23 8.42 5.70
CA ASP A 405 16.65 9.82 5.50
C ASP A 405 15.63 10.84 5.99
N ILE A 406 14.35 10.56 5.73
CA ILE A 406 13.21 11.40 6.07
C ILE A 406 12.87 11.39 7.57
N ILE A 407 13.46 10.51 8.38
CA ILE A 407 13.16 10.42 9.81
C ILE A 407 13.56 11.72 10.52
N ILE A 408 14.75 12.25 10.25
CA ILE A 408 15.22 13.50 10.88
C ILE A 408 14.34 14.69 10.48
N PRO A 409 14.07 14.97 9.20
CA PRO A 409 13.12 16.01 8.80
C PRO A 409 11.73 15.86 9.44
N SER A 410 11.23 14.62 9.51
CA SER A 410 9.93 14.32 10.11
C SER A 410 9.89 14.68 11.61
N PHE A 411 10.93 14.39 12.37
CA PHE A 411 11.03 14.80 13.76
C PHE A 411 11.11 16.32 13.94
N ILE A 412 11.85 17.02 13.09
CA ILE A 412 11.93 18.48 13.11
C ILE A 412 10.54 19.08 12.87
N ILE A 413 9.80 18.55 11.90
CA ILE A 413 8.44 18.99 11.60
C ILE A 413 7.50 18.72 12.77
N LEU A 414 7.51 17.50 13.33
CA LEU A 414 6.68 17.17 14.50
C LEU A 414 6.94 18.10 15.69
N SER A 415 8.20 18.37 15.98
CA SER A 415 8.58 19.22 17.11
C SER A 415 8.23 20.68 16.87
N LYS A 416 8.66 21.27 15.73
CA LYS A 416 8.50 22.70 15.47
C LYS A 416 7.10 23.11 15.04
N VAL A 417 6.39 22.26 14.30
CA VAL A 417 5.10 22.60 13.69
C VAL A 417 3.91 22.09 14.49
N PHE A 418 4.07 20.97 15.20
CA PHE A 418 2.98 20.27 15.89
C PHE A 418 3.18 20.13 17.41
N GLY A 419 4.32 20.55 17.96
CA GLY A 419 4.58 20.55 19.40
C GLY A 419 4.79 19.16 20.01
N ILE A 420 5.13 18.14 19.19
CA ILE A 420 5.41 16.78 19.66
C ILE A 420 6.93 16.62 19.77
N GLN A 421 7.45 16.64 20.98
CA GLN A 421 8.90 16.63 21.24
C GLN A 421 9.52 15.26 20.97
N PHE A 422 10.69 15.24 20.34
CA PHE A 422 11.48 14.02 20.12
C PHE A 422 11.76 13.23 21.38
N ARG A 423 12.08 13.93 22.49
CA ARG A 423 12.33 13.29 23.80
C ARG A 423 11.13 12.48 24.30
N SER A 424 9.91 12.97 24.04
CA SER A 424 8.68 12.27 24.40
C SER A 424 8.51 11.00 23.58
N ILE A 425 8.80 11.06 22.27
CA ILE A 425 8.78 9.89 21.37
C ILE A 425 9.83 8.86 21.80
N ALA A 426 11.08 9.28 22.02
CA ALA A 426 12.16 8.40 22.45
C ALA A 426 11.86 7.70 23.77
N LYS A 427 11.36 8.44 24.77
CA LYS A 427 10.94 7.87 26.07
C LYS A 427 9.76 6.90 25.89
N ASN A 428 8.80 7.24 25.02
CA ASN A 428 7.62 6.44 24.75
C ASN A 428 7.96 5.10 24.10
N LEU A 429 8.95 5.06 23.21
CA LEU A 429 9.37 3.88 22.48
C LEU A 429 10.46 3.06 23.22
N SER A 430 11.01 3.56 24.34
CA SER A 430 12.08 2.86 25.08
C SER A 430 11.68 1.44 25.48
N LYS A 431 10.48 1.24 26.02
CA LYS A 431 10.00 -0.07 26.46
C LYS A 431 9.89 -1.09 25.31
N PRO A 432 9.17 -0.81 24.18
CA PRO A 432 9.14 -1.74 23.06
C PRO A 432 10.51 -1.98 22.43
N VAL A 433 11.39 -0.98 22.38
CA VAL A 433 12.76 -1.13 21.86
C VAL A 433 13.60 -2.05 22.73
N ILE A 434 13.62 -1.85 24.07
CA ILE A 434 14.37 -2.71 25.00
C ILE A 434 13.88 -4.16 24.91
N ALA A 435 12.56 -4.37 24.93
CA ALA A 435 11.99 -5.71 24.81
C ALA A 435 12.35 -6.38 23.47
N THR A 436 12.34 -5.60 22.37
CA THR A 436 12.73 -6.12 21.06
C THR A 436 14.22 -6.45 20.99
N ILE A 437 15.10 -5.61 21.55
CA ILE A 437 16.54 -5.88 21.60
C ILE A 437 16.82 -7.17 22.39
N ALA A 438 16.19 -7.34 23.56
CA ALA A 438 16.34 -8.55 24.38
C ALA A 438 15.85 -9.80 23.62
N MET A 439 14.69 -9.72 22.96
CA MET A 439 14.18 -10.80 22.11
C MET A 439 15.14 -11.10 20.95
N THR A 440 15.67 -10.07 20.31
CA THR A 440 16.57 -10.22 19.16
C THR A 440 17.88 -10.91 19.56
N ALA A 441 18.44 -10.60 20.73
CA ALA A 441 19.62 -11.26 21.25
C ALA A 441 19.40 -12.79 21.42
N ILE A 442 18.28 -13.18 22.02
CA ILE A 442 17.90 -14.59 22.13
C ILE A 442 17.65 -15.21 20.74
N ALA A 443 16.94 -14.50 19.86
CA ALA A 443 16.67 -14.97 18.51
C ALA A 443 17.98 -15.29 17.74
N ILE A 444 18.98 -14.42 17.84
CA ILE A 444 20.29 -14.63 17.22
C ILE A 444 20.99 -15.87 17.81
N ILE A 445 20.97 -16.05 19.14
CA ILE A 445 21.56 -17.22 19.82
C ILE A 445 20.88 -18.50 19.32
N LEU A 446 19.53 -18.55 19.36
CA LEU A 446 18.77 -19.72 18.93
C LEU A 446 18.98 -20.06 17.46
N ASN A 447 19.07 -19.03 16.59
CA ASN A 447 19.30 -19.23 15.16
C ASN A 447 20.74 -19.72 14.85
N ARG A 448 21.71 -19.49 15.75
CA ARG A 448 23.05 -20.02 15.61
C ARG A 448 23.17 -21.50 16.06
N ILE A 449 22.30 -21.96 16.96
CA ILE A 449 22.32 -23.35 17.45
C ILE A 449 21.91 -24.30 16.34
N ASN A 450 20.84 -24.00 15.65
CA ASN A 450 20.34 -24.84 14.55
C ASN A 450 19.49 -23.98 13.56
N THR A 451 19.63 -24.25 12.27
CA THR A 451 18.91 -23.56 11.20
C THR A 451 17.85 -24.44 10.53
N SER A 452 17.55 -25.62 11.10
CA SER A 452 16.48 -26.48 10.57
C SER A 452 15.12 -25.78 10.66
N MET A 453 14.22 -26.13 9.75
CA MET A 453 12.90 -25.49 9.66
C MET A 453 12.10 -25.71 10.96
N ALA A 454 12.09 -26.94 11.48
CA ALA A 454 11.38 -27.26 12.72
C ALA A 454 11.94 -26.47 13.93
N TRP A 455 13.28 -26.39 14.03
CA TRP A 455 13.92 -25.60 15.07
C TRP A 455 13.59 -24.11 14.97
N SER A 456 13.61 -23.55 13.77
CA SER A 456 13.31 -22.14 13.57
C SER A 456 11.86 -21.80 13.99
N PHE A 457 10.87 -22.69 13.78
CA PHE A 457 9.52 -22.51 14.33
C PHE A 457 9.50 -22.55 15.86
N ALA A 458 10.21 -23.51 16.46
CA ALA A 458 10.33 -23.58 17.93
C ALA A 458 11.00 -22.33 18.49
N ALA A 459 12.10 -21.87 17.87
CA ALA A 459 12.82 -20.67 18.25
C ALA A 459 11.94 -19.42 18.17
N ILE A 460 11.12 -19.27 17.13
CA ILE A 460 10.14 -18.18 17.03
C ILE A 460 9.14 -18.25 18.19
N GLY A 461 8.60 -19.43 18.50
CA GLY A 461 7.71 -19.63 19.65
C GLY A 461 8.36 -19.20 20.98
N ILE A 462 9.61 -19.60 21.21
CA ILE A 462 10.39 -19.18 22.39
C ILE A 462 10.57 -17.66 22.41
N CYS A 463 10.93 -17.05 21.28
CA CYS A 463 11.10 -15.60 21.17
C CYS A 463 9.80 -14.84 21.47
N ILE A 464 8.66 -15.31 20.99
CA ILE A 464 7.35 -14.72 21.29
C ILE A 464 7.05 -14.78 22.78
N VAL A 465 7.19 -15.94 23.41
CA VAL A 465 6.96 -16.10 24.85
C VAL A 465 7.91 -15.20 25.65
N PHE A 466 9.20 -15.22 25.30
CA PHE A 466 10.21 -14.38 25.97
C PHE A 466 9.90 -12.88 25.81
N TYR A 467 9.50 -12.45 24.62
CA TYR A 467 9.10 -11.05 24.37
C TYR A 467 7.95 -10.62 25.29
N PHE A 468 6.91 -11.45 25.42
CA PHE A 468 5.79 -11.15 26.30
C PHE A 468 6.17 -11.18 27.78
N VAL A 469 7.09 -12.05 28.20
CA VAL A 469 7.62 -12.07 29.58
C VAL A 469 8.37 -10.78 29.88
N VAL A 470 9.26 -10.34 28.97
CA VAL A 470 9.99 -9.08 29.12
C VAL A 470 9.03 -7.89 29.16
N LEU A 471 8.03 -7.85 28.29
CA LEU A 471 6.99 -6.82 28.32
C LEU A 471 6.18 -6.83 29.61
N TRP A 472 5.87 -8.00 30.13
CA TRP A 472 5.16 -8.11 31.43
C TRP A 472 5.97 -7.51 32.58
N ILE A 473 7.29 -7.64 32.55
CA ILE A 473 8.19 -7.06 33.56
C ILE A 473 8.31 -5.53 33.40
N ILE A 474 8.53 -5.04 32.16
CA ILE A 474 8.88 -3.63 31.90
C ILE A 474 7.64 -2.76 31.71
N ALA A 475 6.54 -3.33 31.16
CA ALA A 475 5.36 -2.59 30.68
C ALA A 475 4.03 -3.24 31.13
N ARG A 476 3.96 -3.71 32.39
CA ARG A 476 2.82 -4.48 32.92
C ARG A 476 1.46 -3.83 32.69
N GLU A 477 1.36 -2.50 32.83
CA GLU A 477 0.10 -1.77 32.63
C GLU A 477 -0.31 -1.74 31.16
N ASP A 478 0.65 -1.56 30.24
CA ASP A 478 0.38 -1.57 28.81
C ASP A 478 -0.12 -2.95 28.34
N VAL A 479 0.48 -4.03 28.87
CA VAL A 479 0.06 -5.41 28.59
C VAL A 479 -1.35 -5.68 29.11
N LYS A 480 -1.71 -5.22 30.31
CA LYS A 480 -3.07 -5.35 30.85
C LYS A 480 -4.08 -4.63 29.97
N THR A 481 -3.72 -3.46 29.47
CA THR A 481 -4.58 -2.68 28.56
C THR A 481 -4.81 -3.44 27.26
N ILE A 482 -3.77 -4.02 26.65
CA ILE A 482 -3.87 -4.82 25.42
C ILE A 482 -4.77 -6.05 25.63
N ILE A 483 -4.55 -6.80 26.73
CA ILE A 483 -5.37 -7.98 27.06
C ILE A 483 -6.82 -7.58 27.34
N GLY A 484 -7.04 -6.46 28.00
CA GLY A 484 -8.39 -5.91 28.26
C GLY A 484 -9.15 -5.55 26.99
N LEU A 485 -8.46 -5.06 25.97
CA LEU A 485 -9.06 -4.77 24.64
C LEU A 485 -9.43 -6.05 23.88
N ILE A 486 -8.65 -7.13 24.04
CA ILE A 486 -8.93 -8.43 23.41
C ILE A 486 -10.12 -9.13 24.08
N LYS A 487 -10.27 -9.02 25.43
CA LYS A 487 -11.37 -9.64 26.19
C LYS A 487 -12.71 -8.93 26.03
N LYS A 488 -12.75 -7.65 25.58
CA LYS A 488 -13.98 -6.88 25.35
C LYS A 488 -14.58 -7.07 23.95
N ARG A 489 -13.99 -7.92 23.13
CA ARG A 489 -14.53 -8.39 21.83
C ARG A 489 -15.08 -9.81 21.97
#